data_9b76480266a5a35d7c39603526f4b255
#
_entry.id   9b76480266a5a35d7c39603526f4b255
#
_cell.length_a   1.000
_cell.length_b   1.000
_cell.length_c   1.000
_cell.angle_alpha   90.00
_cell.angle_beta   90.00
_cell.angle_gamma   90.00
#
_symmetry.space_group_name_H-M   'P 1'
#
loop_
_entity.id
_entity.type
_entity.pdbx_description
1 polymer ?
#
loop_
_entity_poly.entity_id
_entity_poly.type
_entity_poly.pdbx_seq_one_letter_code
_entity_poly.pdbx_strand_id
1 'polypeptide(L)'
;MSDSTYEYLPKMHLLLEGKVEEYRNMYLASADAAIEKLIYRPMIEDEDREILAAGDLSIKPNLTASGPQGPDIETFKPVGSHLVCFAGGMFALGGVIFDRPEDVEIGKKLTDGCIWAYNVTATGIMPEDFFLANCEGDWRKGDPCPWNKTRYYEELDPYRDVRMQVPTVPTSRNVPPQPPPVVPDSQFNKRQIDADELDTAPKPQPATPTTTSPTVPNPASLPDLPSRPIYTPPPPLSHEEFVLNKISDERLPPGFTRISSKNYILRPEAIESVFYLWRITGEQYWRDRAWEMFTAVQGHTRTVWGNSAIDDVTRGSPEFKVSISHPRGKR
;
A
#
# COMPACT_ATOMS: atom_id res chain seq x y z
N MET A 1 5.78 -16.69 0.44
CA MET A 1 5.70 -15.47 -0.40
C MET A 1 6.97 -15.40 -1.21
N SER A 2 6.86 -15.28 -2.53
CA SER A 2 7.97 -15.44 -3.46
C SER A 2 8.57 -14.08 -3.86
N ASP A 3 8.87 -13.26 -2.90
CA ASP A 3 9.40 -11.90 -2.99
C ASP A 3 10.30 -11.71 -4.23
N SER A 4 11.59 -11.99 -4.13
CA SER A 4 12.56 -11.84 -5.22
C SER A 4 12.62 -13.04 -6.18
N THR A 5 11.74 -14.03 -6.06
CA THR A 5 11.85 -15.26 -6.85
C THR A 5 11.82 -14.98 -8.35
N TYR A 6 10.88 -14.14 -8.79
CA TYR A 6 10.68 -13.90 -10.22
C TYR A 6 11.84 -13.14 -10.88
N GLU A 7 12.45 -12.19 -10.18
CA GLU A 7 13.61 -11.46 -10.69
C GLU A 7 14.84 -12.36 -10.84
N TYR A 8 14.96 -13.41 -10.01
CA TYR A 8 16.07 -14.34 -10.09
C TYR A 8 15.95 -15.34 -11.25
N LEU A 9 14.76 -15.55 -11.82
CA LEU A 9 14.57 -16.51 -12.89
C LEU A 9 15.46 -16.21 -14.12
N PRO A 10 15.44 -14.99 -14.72
CA PRO A 10 16.35 -14.65 -15.80
C PRO A 10 17.82 -14.60 -15.35
N LYS A 11 18.09 -14.14 -14.11
CA LYS A 11 19.45 -14.09 -13.57
C LYS A 11 20.06 -15.50 -13.40
N MET A 12 19.27 -16.47 -12.89
CA MET A 12 19.71 -17.87 -12.74
C MET A 12 19.88 -18.56 -14.09
N HIS A 13 19.03 -18.28 -15.07
CA HIS A 13 19.20 -18.76 -16.43
C HIS A 13 20.56 -18.32 -17.01
N LEU A 14 20.93 -17.05 -16.86
CA LEU A 14 22.23 -16.54 -17.27
C LEU A 14 23.39 -17.17 -16.48
N LEU A 15 23.27 -17.27 -15.16
CA LEU A 15 24.31 -17.84 -14.30
C LEU A 15 24.64 -19.28 -14.68
N LEU A 16 23.64 -20.04 -15.11
CA LEU A 16 23.76 -21.43 -15.54
C LEU A 16 23.97 -21.57 -17.07
N GLU A 17 24.34 -20.48 -17.74
CA GLU A 17 24.64 -20.45 -19.19
C GLU A 17 23.50 -21.02 -20.04
N GLY A 18 22.24 -20.85 -19.62
CA GLY A 18 21.07 -21.37 -20.33
C GLY A 18 20.89 -22.88 -20.29
N LYS A 19 21.70 -23.60 -19.49
CA LYS A 19 21.70 -25.09 -19.47
C LYS A 19 20.50 -25.70 -18.74
N VAL A 20 19.73 -24.89 -18.00
CA VAL A 20 18.57 -25.31 -17.19
C VAL A 20 17.34 -24.58 -17.71
N GLU A 21 16.57 -25.26 -18.56
CA GLU A 21 15.39 -24.70 -19.24
C GLU A 21 14.24 -24.35 -18.29
N GLU A 22 14.20 -24.95 -17.10
CA GLU A 22 13.16 -24.72 -16.10
C GLU A 22 13.10 -23.24 -15.70
N TYR A 23 14.23 -22.55 -15.56
CA TYR A 23 14.25 -21.12 -15.22
C TYR A 23 13.64 -20.26 -16.32
N ARG A 24 13.89 -20.60 -17.60
CA ARG A 24 13.26 -19.97 -18.74
C ARG A 24 11.74 -20.18 -18.72
N ASN A 25 11.30 -21.41 -18.57
CA ASN A 25 9.88 -21.77 -18.59
C ASN A 25 9.13 -21.14 -17.42
N MET A 26 9.73 -21.09 -16.23
CA MET A 26 9.16 -20.41 -15.06
C MET A 26 9.06 -18.90 -15.30
N TYR A 27 10.07 -18.26 -15.89
CA TYR A 27 10.00 -16.85 -16.22
C TYR A 27 8.86 -16.58 -17.20
N LEU A 28 8.78 -17.29 -18.32
CA LEU A 28 7.75 -17.09 -19.33
C LEU A 28 6.35 -17.19 -18.71
N ALA A 29 6.09 -18.27 -17.97
CA ALA A 29 4.79 -18.48 -17.32
C ALA A 29 4.46 -17.37 -16.30
N SER A 30 5.43 -16.92 -15.52
CA SER A 30 5.21 -15.88 -14.52
C SER A 30 5.05 -14.49 -15.15
N ALA A 31 5.80 -14.18 -16.21
CA ALA A 31 5.67 -12.94 -16.95
C ALA A 31 4.28 -12.82 -17.61
N ASP A 32 3.83 -13.89 -18.29
CA ASP A 32 2.52 -13.93 -18.91
C ASP A 32 1.39 -13.77 -17.85
N ALA A 33 1.50 -14.44 -16.71
CA ALA A 33 0.53 -14.31 -15.63
C ALA A 33 0.54 -12.89 -15.01
N ALA A 34 1.70 -12.28 -14.85
CA ALA A 34 1.83 -10.91 -14.35
C ALA A 34 1.22 -9.89 -15.33
N ILE A 35 1.47 -10.04 -16.63
CA ILE A 35 0.89 -9.19 -17.69
C ILE A 35 -0.64 -9.30 -17.70
N GLU A 36 -1.14 -10.51 -17.51
CA GLU A 36 -2.60 -10.74 -17.54
C GLU A 36 -3.31 -10.24 -16.28
N LYS A 37 -2.71 -10.41 -15.10
CA LYS A 37 -3.41 -10.32 -13.82
C LYS A 37 -2.94 -9.19 -12.91
N LEU A 38 -1.70 -8.73 -13.03
CA LEU A 38 -1.10 -7.80 -12.07
C LEU A 38 -0.81 -6.42 -12.64
N ILE A 39 -0.44 -6.34 -13.93
CA ILE A 39 -0.06 -5.08 -14.56
C ILE A 39 -1.30 -4.30 -14.95
N TYR A 40 -1.33 -3.02 -14.59
CA TYR A 40 -2.42 -2.10 -14.88
C TYR A 40 -1.92 -0.72 -15.28
N ARG A 41 -2.77 0.07 -15.93
CA ARG A 41 -2.51 1.48 -16.26
C ARG A 41 -3.13 2.38 -15.19
N PRO A 42 -2.34 3.14 -14.44
CA PRO A 42 -2.90 4.13 -13.51
C PRO A 42 -3.48 5.33 -14.27
N MET A 43 -4.55 5.91 -13.72
CA MET A 43 -5.16 7.14 -14.22
C MET A 43 -4.41 8.35 -13.67
N ILE A 44 -3.72 9.08 -14.54
CA ILE A 44 -2.88 10.24 -14.18
C ILE A 44 -3.27 11.47 -14.99
N GLU A 45 -2.95 12.68 -14.48
CA GLU A 45 -3.27 13.93 -15.17
C GLU A 45 -2.47 14.13 -16.47
N ASP A 46 -1.27 13.57 -16.56
CA ASP A 46 -0.44 13.60 -17.77
C ASP A 46 -0.89 12.48 -18.72
N GLU A 47 -1.91 12.76 -19.51
CA GLU A 47 -2.53 11.79 -20.43
C GLU A 47 -1.61 11.31 -21.55
N ASP A 48 -0.60 12.11 -21.91
CA ASP A 48 0.40 11.77 -22.95
C ASP A 48 1.42 10.73 -22.45
N ARG A 49 1.50 10.53 -21.13
CA ARG A 49 2.45 9.62 -20.51
C ARG A 49 1.85 8.22 -20.33
N GLU A 50 2.31 7.28 -21.11
CA GLU A 50 1.87 5.88 -21.04
C GLU A 50 2.65 5.09 -19.98
N ILE A 51 2.31 5.24 -18.70
CA ILE A 51 2.91 4.48 -17.62
C ILE A 51 2.10 3.24 -17.26
N LEU A 52 2.79 2.26 -16.69
CA LEU A 52 2.20 1.07 -16.08
C LEU A 52 2.61 0.94 -14.62
N ALA A 53 1.83 0.20 -13.86
CA ALA A 53 2.12 -0.19 -12.49
C ALA A 53 1.78 -1.67 -12.29
N ALA A 54 2.34 -2.29 -11.27
CA ALA A 54 2.01 -3.65 -10.90
C ALA A 54 1.31 -3.65 -9.54
N GLY A 55 0.11 -4.22 -9.50
CA GLY A 55 -0.76 -4.29 -8.32
C GLY A 55 -0.73 -5.64 -7.63
N ASP A 56 -1.63 -5.80 -6.66
CA ASP A 56 -1.82 -7.05 -5.91
C ASP A 56 -3.08 -7.78 -6.36
N LEU A 57 -2.99 -9.11 -6.47
CA LEU A 57 -4.12 -9.99 -6.66
C LEU A 57 -4.29 -10.92 -5.46
N SER A 58 -5.46 -10.86 -4.85
CA SER A 58 -5.86 -11.81 -3.81
C SER A 58 -6.83 -12.82 -4.38
N ILE A 59 -6.51 -14.09 -4.26
CA ILE A 59 -7.36 -15.20 -4.72
C ILE A 59 -7.87 -15.93 -3.49
N LYS A 60 -9.20 -16.06 -3.37
CA LYS A 60 -9.86 -16.80 -2.30
C LYS A 60 -10.71 -17.92 -2.88
N PRO A 61 -10.56 -19.16 -2.39
CA PRO A 61 -11.42 -20.25 -2.80
C PRO A 61 -12.89 -19.92 -2.53
N ASN A 62 -13.75 -20.12 -3.53
CA ASN A 62 -15.19 -19.96 -3.37
C ASN A 62 -15.78 -21.24 -2.75
N LEU A 63 -15.60 -21.37 -1.41
CA LEU A 63 -16.00 -22.53 -0.64
C LEU A 63 -17.25 -22.24 0.20
N THR A 64 -18.16 -23.22 0.24
CA THR A 64 -19.25 -23.27 1.23
C THR A 64 -19.13 -24.54 2.06
N ALA A 65 -20.01 -24.69 3.07
CA ALA A 65 -20.12 -25.92 3.87
C ALA A 65 -20.37 -27.17 3.03
N SER A 66 -20.89 -27.01 1.80
CA SER A 66 -21.18 -28.09 0.84
C SER A 66 -20.08 -28.35 -0.19
N GLY A 67 -18.97 -27.62 -0.12
CA GLY A 67 -17.84 -27.74 -1.06
C GLY A 67 -17.67 -26.53 -2.00
N PRO A 68 -16.82 -26.66 -3.05
CA PRO A 68 -16.59 -25.58 -4.02
C PRO A 68 -17.85 -25.20 -4.77
N GLN A 69 -18.19 -23.90 -4.85
CA GLN A 69 -19.40 -23.40 -5.51
C GLN A 69 -19.17 -22.71 -6.87
N GLY A 70 -17.95 -22.66 -7.34
CA GLY A 70 -17.63 -22.00 -8.59
C GLY A 70 -16.15 -21.63 -8.66
N PRO A 71 -15.76 -20.75 -9.60
CA PRO A 71 -14.41 -20.26 -9.70
C PRO A 71 -14.01 -19.48 -8.43
N ASP A 72 -12.72 -19.47 -8.15
CA ASP A 72 -12.13 -18.69 -7.07
C ASP A 72 -12.47 -17.20 -7.20
N ILE A 73 -12.60 -16.52 -6.07
CA ILE A 73 -12.88 -15.09 -6.02
C ILE A 73 -11.55 -14.35 -6.14
N GLU A 74 -11.34 -13.71 -7.28
CA GLU A 74 -10.20 -12.84 -7.53
C GLU A 74 -10.53 -11.40 -7.09
N THR A 75 -9.64 -10.79 -6.32
CA THR A 75 -9.76 -9.38 -5.92
C THR A 75 -8.47 -8.67 -6.26
N PHE A 76 -8.51 -7.84 -7.30
CA PHE A 76 -7.39 -6.99 -7.70
C PHE A 76 -7.36 -5.70 -6.86
N LYS A 77 -6.16 -5.24 -6.51
CA LYS A 77 -5.92 -3.97 -5.83
C LYS A 77 -4.89 -3.16 -6.61
N PRO A 78 -5.25 -1.95 -7.05
CA PRO A 78 -4.33 -1.07 -7.78
C PRO A 78 -3.36 -0.39 -6.80
N VAL A 79 -2.46 -1.17 -6.24
CA VAL A 79 -1.39 -0.69 -5.34
C VAL A 79 -0.14 -0.37 -6.13
N GLY A 80 0.69 0.49 -5.57
CA GLY A 80 2.08 0.67 -5.94
C GLY A 80 2.95 0.47 -4.70
N SER A 81 4.11 -0.12 -4.87
CA SER A 81 5.08 -0.33 -3.81
C SER A 81 6.48 -0.08 -4.34
N HIS A 82 7.33 0.48 -3.50
CA HIS A 82 8.71 0.76 -3.89
C HIS A 82 9.48 -0.52 -4.27
N LEU A 83 9.25 -1.59 -3.52
CA LEU A 83 9.85 -2.90 -3.80
C LEU A 83 9.46 -3.44 -5.18
N VAL A 84 8.19 -3.27 -5.58
CA VAL A 84 7.66 -3.75 -6.87
C VAL A 84 8.26 -3.01 -8.06
N CYS A 85 8.91 -1.86 -7.86
CA CYS A 85 9.57 -1.13 -8.94
C CYS A 85 10.68 -1.91 -9.63
N PHE A 86 11.19 -3.00 -9.03
CA PHE A 86 12.11 -3.90 -9.73
C PHE A 86 11.46 -4.70 -10.87
N ALA A 87 10.13 -4.78 -10.92
CA ALA A 87 9.42 -5.44 -12.02
C ALA A 87 9.82 -4.87 -13.39
N GLY A 88 10.05 -3.56 -13.49
CA GLY A 88 10.52 -2.93 -14.72
C GLY A 88 11.86 -3.50 -15.21
N GLY A 89 12.83 -3.61 -14.31
CA GLY A 89 14.15 -4.23 -14.61
C GLY A 89 14.05 -5.71 -14.93
N MET A 90 13.19 -6.44 -14.22
CA MET A 90 12.93 -7.87 -14.46
C MET A 90 12.37 -8.11 -15.87
N PHE A 91 11.34 -7.37 -16.27
CA PHE A 91 10.75 -7.46 -17.61
C PHE A 91 11.74 -7.05 -18.69
N ALA A 92 12.49 -5.96 -18.51
CA ALA A 92 13.49 -5.51 -19.46
C ALA A 92 14.61 -6.54 -19.64
N LEU A 93 15.15 -7.09 -18.54
CA LEU A 93 16.19 -8.10 -18.58
C LEU A 93 15.71 -9.41 -19.21
N GLY A 94 14.56 -9.90 -18.77
CA GLY A 94 13.96 -11.14 -19.31
C GLY A 94 13.58 -11.00 -20.78
N GLY A 95 13.07 -9.82 -21.17
CA GLY A 95 12.74 -9.52 -22.58
C GLY A 95 13.95 -9.65 -23.50
N VAL A 96 15.13 -9.20 -23.07
CA VAL A 96 16.36 -9.35 -23.86
C VAL A 96 16.86 -10.81 -23.84
N ILE A 97 16.86 -11.47 -22.68
CA ILE A 97 17.39 -12.82 -22.53
C ILE A 97 16.58 -13.86 -23.33
N PHE A 98 15.26 -13.69 -23.34
CA PHE A 98 14.33 -14.67 -23.91
C PHE A 98 13.70 -14.23 -25.25
N ASP A 99 14.25 -13.17 -25.87
CA ASP A 99 13.81 -12.63 -27.17
C ASP A 99 12.30 -12.27 -27.15
N ARG A 100 11.90 -11.48 -26.16
CA ARG A 100 10.53 -10.94 -25.97
C ARG A 100 10.59 -9.40 -25.95
N PRO A 101 10.68 -8.75 -27.10
CA PRO A 101 10.79 -7.29 -27.16
C PRO A 101 9.60 -6.56 -26.53
N GLU A 102 8.41 -7.16 -26.53
CA GLU A 102 7.25 -6.64 -25.84
C GLU A 102 7.44 -6.54 -24.30
N ASP A 103 8.16 -7.47 -23.70
CA ASP A 103 8.50 -7.42 -22.27
C ASP A 103 9.45 -6.23 -21.99
N VAL A 104 10.34 -5.89 -22.92
CA VAL A 104 11.20 -4.69 -22.78
C VAL A 104 10.35 -3.42 -22.74
N GLU A 105 9.37 -3.31 -23.65
CA GLU A 105 8.45 -2.15 -23.66
C GLU A 105 7.56 -2.07 -22.41
N ILE A 106 7.10 -3.21 -21.90
CA ILE A 106 6.40 -3.29 -20.61
C ILE A 106 7.35 -2.82 -19.49
N GLY A 107 8.59 -3.29 -19.50
CA GLY A 107 9.61 -2.90 -18.53
C GLY A 107 9.87 -1.39 -18.51
N LYS A 108 9.92 -0.75 -19.69
CA LYS A 108 10.03 0.71 -19.83
C LYS A 108 8.85 1.41 -19.17
N LYS A 109 7.62 1.02 -19.49
CA LYS A 109 6.40 1.65 -18.95
C LYS A 109 6.24 1.45 -17.44
N LEU A 110 6.62 0.29 -16.90
CA LEU A 110 6.64 0.03 -15.45
C LEU A 110 7.68 0.90 -14.73
N THR A 111 8.88 1.02 -15.31
CA THR A 111 9.93 1.87 -14.74
C THR A 111 9.53 3.34 -14.79
N ASP A 112 8.92 3.79 -15.90
CA ASP A 112 8.38 5.14 -15.99
C ASP A 112 7.25 5.41 -14.99
N GLY A 113 6.47 4.40 -14.64
CA GLY A 113 5.48 4.47 -13.57
C GLY A 113 6.13 4.78 -12.21
N CYS A 114 7.24 4.14 -11.90
CA CYS A 114 7.99 4.42 -10.69
C CYS A 114 8.67 5.81 -10.72
N ILE A 115 9.25 6.20 -11.85
CA ILE A 115 9.81 7.55 -12.03
C ILE A 115 8.73 8.61 -11.85
N TRP A 116 7.53 8.39 -12.39
CA TRP A 116 6.40 9.27 -12.16
C TRP A 116 6.05 9.39 -10.67
N ALA A 117 5.98 8.26 -9.96
CA ALA A 117 5.69 8.25 -8.53
C ALA A 117 6.76 8.96 -7.68
N TYR A 118 8.02 8.96 -8.12
CA TYR A 118 9.08 9.79 -7.55
C TYR A 118 8.80 11.28 -7.78
N ASN A 119 8.50 11.68 -9.01
CA ASN A 119 8.42 13.08 -9.41
C ASN A 119 7.21 13.83 -8.84
N VAL A 120 6.14 13.13 -8.46
CA VAL A 120 4.91 13.77 -7.94
C VAL A 120 4.93 14.04 -6.45
N THR A 121 5.96 13.60 -5.72
CA THR A 121 6.11 13.88 -4.29
C THR A 121 6.95 15.13 -4.02
N ALA A 122 6.80 15.70 -2.82
CA ALA A 122 7.54 16.91 -2.44
C ALA A 122 9.06 16.70 -2.31
N THR A 123 9.50 15.47 -2.01
CA THR A 123 10.94 15.13 -1.92
C THR A 123 11.52 14.67 -3.25
N GLY A 124 10.71 14.37 -4.25
CA GLY A 124 11.16 13.65 -5.44
C GLY A 124 11.52 12.18 -5.15
N ILE A 125 10.98 11.59 -4.08
CA ILE A 125 11.16 10.18 -3.70
C ILE A 125 9.78 9.56 -3.52
N MET A 126 9.51 8.42 -4.17
CA MET A 126 8.22 7.76 -4.03
C MET A 126 8.01 7.16 -2.63
N PRO A 127 6.77 7.08 -2.13
CA PRO A 127 6.46 6.43 -0.86
C PRO A 127 6.64 4.90 -0.94
N GLU A 128 6.76 4.26 0.22
CA GLU A 128 6.95 2.80 0.32
C GLU A 128 5.75 2.03 -0.23
N ASP A 129 4.51 2.41 0.16
CA ASP A 129 3.28 1.75 -0.29
C ASP A 129 2.15 2.76 -0.48
N PHE A 130 1.44 2.64 -1.59
CA PHE A 130 0.35 3.54 -1.95
C PHE A 130 -0.69 2.85 -2.86
N PHE A 131 -1.82 3.51 -3.06
CA PHE A 131 -2.90 3.09 -3.95
C PHE A 131 -3.09 4.14 -5.03
N LEU A 132 -3.40 3.68 -6.25
CA LEU A 132 -3.64 4.55 -7.40
C LEU A 132 -5.07 4.36 -7.92
N ALA A 133 -5.61 5.40 -8.53
CA ALA A 133 -6.76 5.25 -9.39
C ALA A 133 -6.34 4.50 -10.66
N ASN A 134 -7.07 3.46 -11.06
CA ASN A 134 -6.73 2.68 -12.25
C ASN A 134 -7.66 3.00 -13.42
N CYS A 135 -7.17 2.83 -14.63
CA CYS A 135 -7.99 2.91 -15.84
C CYS A 135 -8.97 1.73 -15.93
N GLU A 136 -10.13 1.95 -16.53
CA GLU A 136 -11.13 0.89 -16.77
C GLU A 136 -10.81 0.03 -18.00
N GLY A 137 -10.12 0.62 -18.98
CA GLY A 137 -9.77 -0.03 -20.23
C GLY A 137 -8.64 -1.05 -20.11
N ASP A 138 -8.55 -1.93 -21.09
CA ASP A 138 -7.45 -2.88 -21.23
C ASP A 138 -6.24 -2.21 -21.89
N TRP A 139 -5.23 -1.87 -21.10
CA TRP A 139 -4.01 -1.21 -21.60
C TRP A 139 -3.30 -2.02 -22.70
N ARG A 140 -3.46 -3.36 -22.74
CA ARG A 140 -2.89 -4.24 -23.77
C ARG A 140 -3.53 -4.05 -25.13
N LYS A 141 -4.76 -3.57 -25.16
CA LYS A 141 -5.49 -3.23 -26.39
C LYS A 141 -5.29 -1.78 -26.83
N GLY A 142 -4.57 -1.00 -26.02
CA GLY A 142 -4.38 0.42 -26.28
C GLY A 142 -5.62 1.26 -25.96
N ASP A 143 -6.50 0.79 -25.07
CA ASP A 143 -7.67 1.54 -24.66
C ASP A 143 -7.25 2.88 -24.05
N PRO A 144 -7.96 4.00 -24.36
CA PRO A 144 -7.62 5.30 -23.82
C PRO A 144 -7.85 5.37 -22.32
N CYS A 145 -7.06 6.16 -21.63
CA CYS A 145 -7.18 6.42 -20.20
C CYS A 145 -7.16 7.94 -19.93
N PRO A 146 -8.20 8.68 -20.30
CA PRO A 146 -8.26 10.10 -20.01
C PRO A 146 -8.41 10.36 -18.51
N TRP A 147 -7.81 11.46 -18.05
CA TRP A 147 -8.02 11.89 -16.67
C TRP A 147 -9.49 12.20 -16.40
N ASN A 148 -10.07 11.55 -15.40
CA ASN A 148 -11.45 11.78 -14.97
C ASN A 148 -11.49 12.18 -13.50
N LYS A 149 -11.56 13.50 -13.26
CA LYS A 149 -11.60 14.07 -11.91
C LYS A 149 -12.80 13.56 -11.09
N THR A 150 -13.96 13.38 -11.71
CA THR A 150 -15.16 12.88 -11.01
C THR A 150 -14.94 11.48 -10.48
N ARG A 151 -14.46 10.58 -11.33
CA ARG A 151 -14.12 9.22 -10.95
C ARG A 151 -13.01 9.17 -9.90
N TYR A 152 -11.97 9.99 -10.04
CA TYR A 152 -10.92 10.09 -9.03
C TYR A 152 -11.49 10.49 -7.67
N TYR A 153 -12.45 11.43 -7.63
CA TYR A 153 -13.11 11.85 -6.41
C TYR A 153 -13.98 10.73 -5.81
N GLU A 154 -14.66 9.95 -6.63
CA GLU A 154 -15.45 8.78 -6.18
C GLU A 154 -14.53 7.70 -5.55
N GLU A 155 -13.37 7.44 -6.12
CA GLU A 155 -12.38 6.53 -5.54
C GLU A 155 -11.77 7.04 -4.23
N LEU A 156 -11.71 8.36 -4.02
CA LEU A 156 -11.26 8.97 -2.76
C LEU A 156 -12.30 8.89 -1.64
N ASP A 157 -13.59 8.79 -1.96
CA ASP A 157 -14.71 8.70 -0.99
C ASP A 157 -15.62 7.50 -1.30
N PRO A 158 -15.12 6.26 -1.30
CA PRO A 158 -15.88 5.06 -1.68
C PRO A 158 -17.02 4.74 -0.68
N TYR A 159 -17.02 5.34 0.50
CA TYR A 159 -18.06 5.18 1.52
C TYR A 159 -18.97 6.40 1.64
N ARG A 160 -19.06 7.22 0.58
CA ARG A 160 -19.88 8.44 0.55
C ARG A 160 -21.30 8.18 1.05
N ASP A 161 -21.96 7.17 0.52
CA ASP A 161 -23.37 6.90 0.84
C ASP A 161 -23.55 6.51 2.32
N VAL A 162 -22.61 5.76 2.88
CA VAL A 162 -22.62 5.40 4.31
C VAL A 162 -22.34 6.63 5.17
N ARG A 163 -21.37 7.45 4.79
CA ARG A 163 -20.98 8.66 5.50
C ARG A 163 -22.09 9.73 5.49
N MET A 164 -22.85 9.83 4.40
CA MET A 164 -23.96 10.77 4.25
C MET A 164 -25.24 10.32 4.95
N GLN A 165 -25.34 9.07 5.40
CA GLN A 165 -26.46 8.61 6.21
C GLN A 165 -26.35 9.25 7.59
N VAL A 166 -27.13 10.29 7.84
CA VAL A 166 -27.28 10.86 9.19
C VAL A 166 -27.87 9.76 10.08
N PRO A 167 -27.25 9.42 11.22
CA PRO A 167 -27.86 8.48 12.15
C PRO A 167 -29.23 9.01 12.54
N THR A 168 -30.31 8.35 12.11
CA THR A 168 -31.64 8.60 12.64
C THR A 168 -31.61 8.16 14.11
N VAL A 169 -31.44 9.10 15.01
CA VAL A 169 -31.53 8.83 16.44
C VAL A 169 -32.93 8.26 16.69
N PRO A 170 -33.06 7.01 17.14
CA PRO A 170 -34.36 6.44 17.48
C PRO A 170 -34.95 7.30 18.61
N THR A 171 -36.08 7.91 18.41
CA THR A 171 -36.82 8.68 19.40
C THR A 171 -37.45 7.77 20.49
N SER A 172 -36.90 6.61 20.75
CA SER A 172 -37.34 5.69 21.78
C SER A 172 -36.48 5.84 23.02
N ARG A 173 -37.10 6.32 24.10
CA ARG A 173 -36.52 6.63 25.40
C ARG A 173 -35.98 5.45 26.21
N ASN A 174 -35.83 4.26 25.68
CA ASN A 174 -35.50 3.06 26.48
C ASN A 174 -34.54 2.08 25.76
N VAL A 175 -33.43 2.57 25.19
CA VAL A 175 -32.35 1.68 24.80
C VAL A 175 -31.09 2.10 25.53
N PRO A 176 -30.44 1.23 26.32
CA PRO A 176 -29.13 1.53 26.90
C PRO A 176 -28.11 1.81 25.78
N PRO A 177 -27.16 2.71 25.98
CA PRO A 177 -26.18 3.06 24.97
C PRO A 177 -25.40 1.80 24.55
N GLN A 178 -25.63 1.36 23.31
CA GLN A 178 -24.75 0.37 22.70
C GLN A 178 -23.40 1.05 22.40
N PRO A 179 -22.29 0.36 22.69
CA PRO A 179 -20.99 0.87 22.26
C PRO A 179 -20.96 1.01 20.72
N PRO A 180 -20.24 2.02 20.21
CA PRO A 180 -20.13 2.21 18.76
C PRO A 180 -19.65 0.91 18.09
N PRO A 181 -20.10 0.60 16.85
CA PRO A 181 -19.66 -0.57 16.16
C PRO A 181 -18.13 -0.51 16.03
N VAL A 182 -17.48 -1.51 16.59
CA VAL A 182 -16.04 -1.72 16.40
C VAL A 182 -15.86 -2.06 14.93
N VAL A 183 -15.35 -1.12 14.15
CA VAL A 183 -14.86 -1.40 12.80
C VAL A 183 -13.72 -2.40 12.98
N PRO A 184 -13.77 -3.59 12.40
CA PRO A 184 -12.69 -4.55 12.53
C PRO A 184 -11.42 -3.93 11.97
N ASP A 185 -10.47 -3.62 12.83
CA ASP A 185 -9.11 -3.34 12.42
C ASP A 185 -8.65 -4.54 11.59
N SER A 186 -8.33 -4.31 10.34
CA SER A 186 -7.77 -5.33 9.48
C SER A 186 -6.51 -5.84 10.14
N GLN A 187 -6.56 -7.03 10.71
CA GLN A 187 -5.43 -7.72 11.30
C GLN A 187 -4.38 -7.96 10.21
N PHE A 188 -3.44 -7.05 10.10
CA PHE A 188 -2.14 -7.38 9.56
C PHE A 188 -1.45 -8.29 10.58
N ASN A 189 -1.52 -9.60 10.35
CA ASN A 189 -0.72 -10.58 11.06
C ASN A 189 0.77 -10.26 10.83
N LYS A 190 1.37 -9.54 11.77
CA LYS A 190 2.81 -9.65 12.00
C LYS A 190 3.07 -11.11 12.39
N ARG A 191 3.60 -11.90 11.49
CA ARG A 191 4.23 -13.18 11.87
C ARG A 191 5.41 -12.85 12.76
N GLN A 192 5.22 -13.05 14.04
CA GLN A 192 6.28 -13.14 15.01
C GLN A 192 6.98 -14.48 14.78
N ILE A 193 8.28 -14.42 14.53
CA ILE A 193 9.14 -15.59 14.50
C ILE A 193 9.28 -16.01 15.97
N ASP A 194 8.75 -17.17 16.30
CA ASP A 194 8.95 -17.81 17.58
C ASP A 194 10.43 -18.19 17.71
N ALA A 195 11.10 -17.55 18.65
CA ALA A 195 12.36 -18.05 19.18
C ALA A 195 12.01 -18.87 20.42
N ASP A 196 12.27 -20.15 20.32
CA ASP A 196 12.09 -21.14 21.37
C ASP A 196 12.81 -20.81 22.67
N GLU A 197 12.15 -21.22 23.73
CA GLU A 197 12.71 -21.95 24.87
C GLU A 197 12.88 -21.24 26.20
N LEU A 198 12.29 -21.92 27.18
CA LEU A 198 12.58 -22.05 28.64
C LEU A 198 12.27 -20.86 29.56
N ASP A 199 11.40 -20.92 30.54
CA ASP A 199 11.54 -21.71 31.75
C ASP A 199 10.37 -21.44 32.71
N THR A 200 10.09 -22.38 33.51
CA THR A 200 9.12 -22.55 34.57
C THR A 200 9.04 -21.41 35.59
N ALA A 201 7.82 -20.90 35.85
CA ALA A 201 7.48 -20.24 37.11
C ALA A 201 6.02 -20.53 37.54
N PRO A 202 5.72 -20.61 38.86
CA PRO A 202 4.56 -21.31 39.38
C PRO A 202 3.25 -20.54 39.32
N LYS A 203 2.14 -21.29 39.15
CA LYS A 203 0.75 -20.82 39.16
C LYS A 203 0.37 -20.13 40.51
N PRO A 204 -0.32 -18.98 40.47
CA PRO A 204 -1.04 -18.48 41.63
C PRO A 204 -2.36 -19.22 41.85
N GLN A 205 -2.65 -19.56 43.11
CA GLN A 205 -3.90 -20.17 43.54
C GLN A 205 -5.07 -19.17 43.50
N PRO A 206 -6.30 -19.64 43.32
CA PRO A 206 -7.47 -18.79 43.24
C PRO A 206 -7.92 -18.35 44.65
N ALA A 207 -8.11 -17.05 44.81
CA ALA A 207 -8.72 -16.46 45.99
C ALA A 207 -10.24 -16.64 45.98
N THR A 208 -10.81 -17.08 47.10
CA THR A 208 -12.24 -17.24 47.38
C THR A 208 -12.95 -15.88 47.43
N PRO A 209 -14.13 -15.72 46.83
CA PRO A 209 -14.89 -14.47 46.92
C PRO A 209 -15.65 -14.39 48.24
N THR A 210 -15.35 -13.39 49.04
CA THR A 210 -16.16 -13.02 50.21
C THR A 210 -17.31 -12.13 49.73
N THR A 211 -18.52 -12.65 49.84
CA THR A 211 -19.77 -11.95 49.52
C THR A 211 -20.12 -11.00 50.65
N THR A 212 -19.99 -9.70 50.43
CA THR A 212 -20.68 -8.68 51.22
C THR A 212 -21.54 -7.83 50.30
N SER A 213 -22.84 -8.02 50.37
CA SER A 213 -23.84 -7.20 49.65
C SER A 213 -23.87 -5.80 50.27
N PRO A 214 -23.70 -4.73 49.47
CA PRO A 214 -24.04 -3.39 49.96
C PRO A 214 -25.55 -3.15 49.89
N THR A 215 -26.12 -2.72 50.96
CA THR A 215 -27.52 -2.26 51.10
C THR A 215 -27.76 -1.05 50.23
N VAL A 216 -28.73 -1.18 49.28
CA VAL A 216 -29.16 -0.09 48.41
C VAL A 216 -29.95 0.95 49.19
N PRO A 217 -29.60 2.23 49.21
CA PRO A 217 -30.43 3.29 49.80
C PRO A 217 -31.63 3.59 48.89
N ASN A 218 -32.77 3.86 49.54
CA ASN A 218 -34.06 4.18 48.95
C ASN A 218 -33.97 5.41 47.99
N PRO A 219 -34.55 5.35 46.78
CA PRO A 219 -34.50 6.46 45.82
C PRO A 219 -35.56 7.52 46.08
N ALA A 220 -35.41 8.30 47.15
CA ALA A 220 -36.22 9.50 47.35
C ALA A 220 -35.29 10.73 47.41
N SER A 221 -35.50 11.62 46.43
CA SER A 221 -34.90 12.96 46.29
C SER A 221 -33.43 13.06 45.87
N LEU A 222 -33.16 12.79 44.59
CA LEU A 222 -32.03 13.43 43.94
C LEU A 222 -32.51 14.79 43.40
N PRO A 223 -31.78 15.89 43.61
CA PRO A 223 -32.08 17.16 42.99
C PRO A 223 -31.95 17.05 41.47
N ASP A 224 -32.84 17.71 40.75
CA ASP A 224 -32.80 17.80 39.27
C ASP A 224 -31.40 18.22 38.80
N LEU A 225 -30.63 17.26 38.30
CA LEU A 225 -29.39 17.56 37.61
C LEU A 225 -29.74 18.36 36.31
N PRO A 226 -29.09 19.51 36.09
CA PRO A 226 -29.30 20.24 34.84
C PRO A 226 -29.12 19.32 33.65
N SER A 227 -30.13 19.27 32.79
CA SER A 227 -30.10 18.48 31.55
C SER A 227 -28.80 18.75 30.79
N ARG A 228 -27.94 17.70 30.65
CA ARG A 228 -26.75 17.84 29.81
C ARG A 228 -27.15 18.33 28.43
N PRO A 229 -26.42 19.30 27.86
CA PRO A 229 -26.68 19.74 26.51
C PRO A 229 -26.65 18.55 25.58
N ILE A 230 -27.69 18.36 24.79
CA ILE A 230 -27.79 17.32 23.78
C ILE A 230 -26.71 17.63 22.74
N TYR A 231 -25.67 16.82 22.71
CA TYR A 231 -24.64 16.93 21.67
C TYR A 231 -25.27 16.48 20.35
N THR A 232 -25.54 17.45 19.48
CA THR A 232 -25.85 17.20 18.07
C THR A 232 -24.53 17.13 17.32
N PRO A 233 -24.15 15.98 16.76
CA PRO A 233 -22.94 15.91 15.93
C PRO A 233 -23.07 16.88 14.75
N PRO A 234 -21.99 17.51 14.30
CA PRO A 234 -22.02 18.35 13.12
C PRO A 234 -22.49 17.55 11.90
N PRO A 235 -23.15 18.19 10.93
CA PRO A 235 -23.56 17.51 9.70
C PRO A 235 -22.33 16.92 8.99
N PRO A 236 -22.48 15.78 8.30
CA PRO A 236 -21.38 15.21 7.53
C PRO A 236 -20.92 16.18 6.45
N LEU A 237 -19.62 16.23 6.18
CA LEU A 237 -19.05 17.04 5.11
C LEU A 237 -19.65 16.63 3.76
N SER A 238 -19.82 17.59 2.86
CA SER A 238 -20.17 17.28 1.47
C SER A 238 -19.11 16.38 0.82
N HIS A 239 -19.46 15.72 -0.28
CA HIS A 239 -18.50 14.85 -1.00
C HIS A 239 -17.24 15.62 -1.40
N GLU A 240 -17.40 16.79 -2.00
CA GLU A 240 -16.28 17.61 -2.46
C GLU A 240 -15.40 18.10 -1.29
N GLU A 241 -16.01 18.62 -0.22
CA GLU A 241 -15.26 19.05 0.97
C GLU A 241 -14.50 17.89 1.61
N PHE A 242 -15.12 16.71 1.71
CA PHE A 242 -14.45 15.52 2.24
C PHE A 242 -13.22 15.15 1.41
N VAL A 243 -13.37 15.10 0.08
CA VAL A 243 -12.29 14.73 -0.84
C VAL A 243 -11.15 15.76 -0.81
N LEU A 244 -11.48 17.06 -0.84
CA LEU A 244 -10.46 18.12 -0.78
C LEU A 244 -9.69 18.10 0.55
N ASN A 245 -10.40 17.89 1.67
CA ASN A 245 -9.76 17.75 2.97
C ASN A 245 -8.84 16.52 2.99
N LYS A 246 -9.29 15.37 2.50
CA LYS A 246 -8.49 14.17 2.42
C LYS A 246 -7.21 14.37 1.58
N ILE A 247 -7.33 14.96 0.39
CA ILE A 247 -6.19 15.29 -0.46
C ILE A 247 -5.19 16.19 0.29
N SER A 248 -5.69 17.23 0.96
CA SER A 248 -4.85 18.16 1.71
C SER A 248 -4.19 17.52 2.93
N ASP A 249 -4.96 16.81 3.76
CA ASP A 249 -4.48 16.23 5.02
C ASP A 249 -3.49 15.09 4.78
N GLU A 250 -3.79 14.24 3.80
CA GLU A 250 -2.93 13.12 3.42
C GLU A 250 -1.82 13.54 2.45
N ARG A 251 -1.86 14.76 1.89
CA ARG A 251 -0.94 15.27 0.85
C ARG A 251 -0.85 14.35 -0.36
N LEU A 252 -2.03 13.94 -0.88
CA LEU A 252 -2.12 13.02 -2.00
C LEU A 252 -1.79 13.74 -3.31
N PRO A 253 -0.80 13.27 -4.07
CA PRO A 253 -0.63 13.71 -5.45
C PRO A 253 -1.82 13.25 -6.32
N PRO A 254 -2.14 13.95 -7.42
CA PRO A 254 -3.16 13.51 -8.36
C PRO A 254 -2.91 12.07 -8.84
N GLY A 255 -3.96 11.25 -8.87
CA GLY A 255 -3.86 9.82 -9.19
C GLY A 255 -3.67 8.91 -7.97
N PHE A 256 -3.18 9.43 -6.84
CA PHE A 256 -3.07 8.67 -5.59
C PHE A 256 -4.39 8.70 -4.83
N THR A 257 -4.93 7.53 -4.51
CA THR A 257 -6.17 7.43 -3.72
C THR A 257 -5.88 7.26 -2.22
N ARG A 258 -4.68 6.78 -1.88
CA ARG A 258 -4.19 6.58 -0.52
C ARG A 258 -2.67 6.39 -0.51
N ILE A 259 -2.00 6.82 0.54
CA ILE A 259 -0.62 6.45 0.84
C ILE A 259 -0.62 5.71 2.19
N SER A 260 -0.37 4.41 2.14
CA SER A 260 -0.38 3.55 3.35
C SER A 260 0.93 3.65 4.14
N SER A 261 2.04 3.90 3.44
CA SER A 261 3.34 4.08 4.07
C SER A 261 4.11 5.19 3.37
N LYS A 262 4.23 6.34 4.04
CA LYS A 262 4.86 7.57 3.50
C LYS A 262 6.37 7.60 3.62
N ASN A 263 6.97 6.60 4.27
CA ASN A 263 8.40 6.55 4.51
C ASN A 263 9.19 6.12 3.27
N TYR A 264 10.48 6.41 3.29
CA TYR A 264 11.48 5.82 2.41
C TYR A 264 12.59 5.20 3.25
N ILE A 265 12.90 3.94 3.00
CA ILE A 265 13.85 3.13 3.79
C ILE A 265 15.09 2.74 3.00
N LEU A 266 15.54 3.62 2.11
CA LEU A 266 16.73 3.46 1.27
C LEU A 266 16.63 2.30 0.26
N ARG A 267 15.46 2.02 -0.26
CA ARG A 267 15.24 0.99 -1.26
C ARG A 267 15.83 1.37 -2.61
N PRO A 268 16.56 0.44 -3.29
CA PRO A 268 17.21 0.70 -4.57
C PRO A 268 16.39 0.30 -5.81
N GLU A 269 15.30 -0.45 -5.67
CA GLU A 269 14.65 -1.22 -6.74
C GLU A 269 14.21 -0.36 -7.92
N ALA A 270 13.72 0.85 -7.65
CA ALA A 270 13.32 1.78 -8.71
C ALA A 270 14.54 2.26 -9.54
N ILE A 271 15.60 2.70 -8.88
CA ILE A 271 16.83 3.14 -9.56
C ILE A 271 17.53 1.97 -10.25
N GLU A 272 17.44 0.77 -9.68
CA GLU A 272 17.98 -0.45 -10.28
C GLU A 272 17.29 -0.76 -11.62
N SER A 273 15.97 -0.65 -11.70
CA SER A 273 15.24 -0.79 -12.97
C SER A 273 15.66 0.21 -14.02
N VAL A 274 15.84 1.48 -13.61
CA VAL A 274 16.36 2.53 -14.50
C VAL A 274 17.76 2.20 -15.00
N PHE A 275 18.63 1.64 -14.14
CA PHE A 275 19.97 1.19 -14.51
C PHE A 275 19.92 0.07 -15.56
N TYR A 276 19.06 -0.95 -15.37
CA TYR A 276 18.90 -2.02 -16.35
C TYR A 276 18.47 -1.48 -17.71
N LEU A 277 17.47 -0.59 -17.75
CA LEU A 277 17.00 0.01 -18.99
C LEU A 277 18.07 0.84 -19.69
N TRP A 278 18.84 1.64 -18.93
CA TRP A 278 19.97 2.34 -19.51
C TRP A 278 20.99 1.37 -20.13
N ARG A 279 21.31 0.27 -19.48
CA ARG A 279 22.27 -0.72 -20.00
C ARG A 279 21.76 -1.45 -21.22
N ILE A 280 20.45 -1.72 -21.31
CA ILE A 280 19.81 -2.46 -22.38
C ILE A 280 19.61 -1.56 -23.61
N THR A 281 19.12 -0.34 -23.41
CA THR A 281 18.72 0.54 -24.54
C THR A 281 19.81 1.53 -24.93
N GLY A 282 20.71 1.91 -24.03
CA GLY A 282 21.67 2.99 -24.22
C GLY A 282 21.05 4.39 -24.28
N GLU A 283 19.74 4.51 -24.04
CA GLU A 283 19.03 5.79 -24.11
C GLU A 283 19.46 6.71 -22.96
N GLN A 284 19.86 7.95 -23.32
CA GLN A 284 20.29 8.97 -22.36
C GLN A 284 19.19 9.30 -21.33
N TYR A 285 17.93 9.20 -21.72
CA TYR A 285 16.76 9.42 -20.87
C TYR A 285 16.88 8.69 -19.52
N TRP A 286 17.18 7.40 -19.55
CA TRP A 286 17.27 6.57 -18.32
C TRP A 286 18.38 7.04 -17.39
N ARG A 287 19.52 7.45 -17.95
CA ARG A 287 20.64 7.98 -17.16
C ARG A 287 20.27 9.29 -16.49
N ASP A 288 19.59 10.17 -17.18
CA ASP A 288 19.16 11.46 -16.63
C ASP A 288 18.12 11.26 -15.52
N ARG A 289 17.15 10.35 -15.70
CA ARG A 289 16.19 9.97 -14.65
C ARG A 289 16.87 9.35 -13.44
N ALA A 290 17.82 8.45 -13.61
CA ALA A 290 18.60 7.87 -12.52
C ALA A 290 19.34 8.96 -11.72
N TRP A 291 19.89 9.95 -12.40
CA TRP A 291 20.61 11.05 -11.74
C TRP A 291 19.67 11.96 -10.95
N GLU A 292 18.49 12.26 -11.47
CA GLU A 292 17.46 13.02 -10.75
C GLU A 292 17.01 12.28 -9.48
N MET A 293 16.68 11.00 -9.60
CA MET A 293 16.28 10.16 -8.47
C MET A 293 17.40 10.08 -7.41
N PHE A 294 18.63 9.85 -7.84
CA PHE A 294 19.80 9.86 -6.94
C PHE A 294 19.97 11.20 -6.23
N THR A 295 19.82 12.31 -6.95
CA THR A 295 19.94 13.66 -6.37
C THR A 295 18.85 13.91 -5.33
N ALA A 296 17.61 13.50 -5.59
CA ALA A 296 16.50 13.56 -4.64
C ALA A 296 16.79 12.75 -3.37
N VAL A 297 17.25 11.50 -3.53
CA VAL A 297 17.64 10.63 -2.41
C VAL A 297 18.76 11.27 -1.60
N GLN A 298 19.84 11.74 -2.23
CA GLN A 298 20.95 12.38 -1.53
C GLN A 298 20.53 13.69 -0.83
N GLY A 299 19.64 14.46 -1.44
CA GLY A 299 19.14 15.72 -0.88
C GLY A 299 18.35 15.54 0.41
N HIS A 300 17.61 14.46 0.53
CA HIS A 300 16.67 14.25 1.64
C HIS A 300 17.09 13.19 2.67
N THR A 301 18.08 12.34 2.35
CA THR A 301 18.48 11.25 3.25
C THR A 301 19.86 11.41 3.85
N ARG A 302 20.67 12.35 3.34
CA ARG A 302 22.07 12.52 3.73
C ARG A 302 22.21 13.02 5.17
N THR A 303 23.02 12.32 5.94
CA THR A 303 23.44 12.69 7.29
C THR A 303 24.95 12.88 7.33
N VAL A 304 25.49 13.23 8.48
CA VAL A 304 26.96 13.37 8.69
C VAL A 304 27.69 12.03 8.48
N TRP A 305 27.00 10.91 8.74
CA TRP A 305 27.60 9.57 8.74
C TRP A 305 27.23 8.71 7.53
N GLY A 306 26.32 9.17 6.71
CA GLY A 306 25.78 8.42 5.56
C GLY A 306 24.37 8.82 5.23
N ASN A 307 23.58 7.92 4.67
CA ASN A 307 22.18 8.15 4.38
C ASN A 307 21.29 7.49 5.45
N SER A 308 20.20 8.12 5.83
CA SER A 308 19.19 7.61 6.76
C SER A 308 17.84 7.47 6.07
N ALA A 309 17.03 6.53 6.52
CA ALA A 309 15.61 6.49 6.17
C ALA A 309 14.90 7.79 6.61
N ILE A 310 13.85 8.16 5.90
CA ILE A 310 13.01 9.33 6.21
C ILE A 310 11.56 8.88 6.48
N ASP A 311 10.83 9.67 7.25
CA ASP A 311 9.49 9.33 7.74
C ASP A 311 8.37 9.59 6.73
N ASP A 312 8.47 10.69 5.97
CA ASP A 312 7.37 11.17 5.12
C ASP A 312 7.89 11.88 3.87
N VAL A 313 7.88 11.18 2.74
CA VAL A 313 8.32 11.69 1.43
C VAL A 313 7.40 12.78 0.87
N THR A 314 6.18 12.93 1.40
CA THR A 314 5.22 13.96 0.98
C THR A 314 5.50 15.33 1.61
N ARG A 315 6.49 15.42 2.50
CA ARG A 315 6.95 16.66 3.12
C ARG A 315 8.25 17.13 2.48
N GLY A 316 8.33 18.40 2.12
CA GLY A 316 9.60 18.97 1.57
C GLY A 316 10.77 18.95 2.54
N SER A 317 10.53 18.75 3.84
CA SER A 317 11.55 18.59 4.88
C SER A 317 11.15 17.41 5.78
N PRO A 318 11.42 16.18 5.37
CA PRO A 318 11.10 14.98 6.16
C PRO A 318 12.04 14.82 7.36
N GLU A 319 11.60 14.09 8.37
CA GLU A 319 12.43 13.73 9.52
C GLU A 319 13.20 12.43 9.25
N PHE A 320 14.42 12.34 9.80
CA PHE A 320 15.19 11.10 9.74
C PHE A 320 14.59 10.05 10.68
N LYS A 321 14.43 8.83 10.20
CA LYS A 321 14.09 7.68 11.05
C LYS A 321 15.34 7.22 11.80
N VAL A 322 15.57 7.78 12.98
CA VAL A 322 16.63 7.33 13.88
C VAL A 322 16.11 6.11 14.63
N SER A 323 16.60 4.92 14.29
CA SER A 323 16.40 3.73 15.12
C SER A 323 17.28 3.86 16.36
N ILE A 324 16.75 4.47 17.43
CA ILE A 324 17.40 4.43 18.73
C ILE A 324 17.13 3.02 19.28
N SER A 325 18.02 2.08 18.99
CA SER A 325 18.12 0.87 19.80
C SER A 325 18.59 1.31 21.18
N HIS A 326 17.65 1.47 22.12
CA HIS A 326 18.00 1.61 23.54
C HIS A 326 18.80 0.36 23.94
N PRO A 327 20.05 0.47 24.36
CA PRO A 327 20.70 -0.66 25.01
C PRO A 327 19.87 -0.94 26.27
N ARG A 328 19.21 -2.09 26.28
CA ARG A 328 18.58 -2.56 27.53
C ARG A 328 19.67 -2.66 28.58
N GLY A 329 19.72 -1.65 29.45
CA GLY A 329 20.55 -1.70 30.62
C GLY A 329 20.18 -2.93 31.42
N LYS A 330 21.05 -3.90 31.46
CA LYS A 330 21.00 -4.95 32.46
C LYS A 330 21.13 -4.29 33.83
N ARG A 331 20.08 -4.30 34.63
CA ARG A 331 20.15 -4.20 36.08
C ARG A 331 19.89 -5.56 36.64
#